data_8b77c86fd7322909489940ae10c6955c
#
_entry.id   8b77c86fd7322909489940ae10c6955c
#
_cell.length_a   1.000
_cell.length_b   1.000
_cell.length_c   1.000
_cell.angle_alpha   90.00
_cell.angle_beta   90.00
_cell.angle_gamma   90.00
#
_symmetry.space_group_name_H-M   'P 1'
#
loop_
_entity.id
_entity.type
_entity.pdbx_description
1 polymer ?
#
loop_
_entity_poly.entity_id
_entity_poly.type
_entity_poly.pdbx_seq_one_letter_code
_entity_poly.pdbx_strand_id
1 'polypeptide(L)'
;NEWDTEKVRLSLPKALKRYMEETYQIHENFLYLENKIFRGMDQIKQLRIYPPEKGECKVIVVYEISEREELSQNGHYLSVDLGLHNLMTCYDSGNGNTFILGRRYLALERYFHKEIARVQAQWYGQQSVKEIKHPVTSKHIRRLYQKKQNSVTDYLHKITRYFAKYCREQGITCVVAGDIRNIRKGKDLGHRTNQKFHNLPYNRLYSMMEYKLKMYGIRFVRQEESYTSQCSPFSPEVSKRYAEASNRKERG
;
A
#
# COMPACT_ATOMS: atom_id res chain seq x y z
N ASN A 1 -9.15 28.13 -13.08
CA ASN A 1 -9.76 26.80 -13.17
C ASN A 1 -11.12 26.90 -12.50
N GLU A 2 -12.17 26.85 -13.29
CA GLU A 2 -13.53 26.76 -12.77
C GLU A 2 -13.85 25.30 -12.53
N TRP A 3 -14.28 25.02 -11.32
CA TRP A 3 -14.74 23.72 -10.88
C TRP A 3 -16.27 23.72 -11.00
N ASP A 4 -16.78 23.20 -12.10
CA ASP A 4 -18.19 22.91 -12.23
C ASP A 4 -18.50 21.60 -11.46
N THR A 5 -19.73 21.47 -10.99
CA THR A 5 -20.21 20.27 -10.29
C THR A 5 -20.12 18.98 -11.13
N GLU A 6 -20.06 19.11 -12.45
CA GLU A 6 -20.03 17.97 -13.38
C GLU A 6 -18.71 17.78 -14.12
N LYS A 7 -17.94 18.84 -14.38
CA LYS A 7 -16.71 18.78 -15.19
C LYS A 7 -15.60 19.65 -14.61
N VAL A 8 -14.37 19.14 -14.65
CA VAL A 8 -13.16 19.88 -14.36
C VAL A 8 -12.59 20.42 -15.66
N ARG A 9 -12.47 21.75 -15.76
CA ARG A 9 -11.92 22.45 -16.91
C ARG A 9 -10.43 22.72 -16.73
N LEU A 10 -9.62 22.26 -17.63
CA LEU A 10 -8.18 22.48 -17.66
C LEU A 10 -7.79 23.38 -18.83
N SER A 11 -7.07 24.46 -18.55
CA SER A 11 -6.52 25.32 -19.61
C SER A 11 -5.36 24.61 -20.30
N LEU A 12 -5.38 24.61 -21.63
CA LEU A 12 -4.29 24.07 -22.45
C LEU A 12 -3.19 25.14 -22.62
N PRO A 13 -1.89 24.75 -22.49
CA PRO A 13 -0.77 25.64 -22.80
C PRO A 13 -0.82 26.14 -24.25
N LYS A 14 -0.35 27.37 -24.51
CA LYS A 14 -0.33 27.97 -25.85
C LYS A 14 0.35 27.07 -26.90
N ALA A 15 1.49 26.48 -26.56
CA ALA A 15 2.21 25.57 -27.46
C ALA A 15 1.39 24.32 -27.82
N LEU A 16 0.65 23.76 -26.85
CA LEU A 16 -0.19 22.58 -27.11
C LEU A 16 -1.42 22.93 -27.96
N LYS A 17 -2.05 24.08 -27.73
CA LYS A 17 -3.15 24.58 -28.57
C LYS A 17 -2.71 24.71 -30.03
N ARG A 18 -1.58 25.38 -30.25
CA ARG A 18 -1.01 25.56 -31.59
C ARG A 18 -0.72 24.22 -32.28
N TYR A 19 -0.09 23.28 -31.56
CA TYR A 19 0.17 21.94 -32.08
C TYR A 19 -1.11 21.18 -32.44
N MET A 20 -2.15 21.26 -31.60
CA MET A 20 -3.45 20.63 -31.85
C MET A 20 -4.15 21.24 -33.06
N GLU A 21 -4.07 22.56 -33.21
CA GLU A 21 -4.63 23.27 -34.36
C GLU A 21 -3.90 22.94 -35.65
N GLU A 22 -2.57 23.02 -35.67
CA GLU A 22 -1.75 22.76 -36.85
C GLU A 22 -1.75 21.28 -37.29
N THR A 23 -1.82 20.35 -36.34
CA THR A 23 -1.68 18.91 -36.64
C THR A 23 -3.02 18.20 -36.79
N TYR A 24 -4.03 18.58 -36.01
CA TYR A 24 -5.30 17.86 -35.92
C TYR A 24 -6.52 18.71 -36.20
N GLN A 25 -6.35 20.02 -36.50
CA GLN A 25 -7.43 21.00 -36.72
C GLN A 25 -8.40 21.07 -35.51
N ILE A 26 -7.87 20.86 -34.30
CA ILE A 26 -8.63 20.93 -33.06
C ILE A 26 -8.45 22.32 -32.45
N HIS A 27 -9.55 23.07 -32.30
CA HIS A 27 -9.57 24.46 -31.82
C HIS A 27 -9.96 24.59 -30.35
N GLU A 28 -10.04 23.50 -29.59
CA GLU A 28 -10.40 23.54 -28.19
C GLU A 28 -9.34 24.26 -27.36
N ASN A 29 -9.82 25.16 -26.52
CA ASN A 29 -8.99 25.91 -25.58
C ASN A 29 -8.84 25.20 -24.23
N PHE A 30 -9.67 24.22 -23.93
CA PHE A 30 -9.78 23.54 -22.66
C PHE A 30 -9.94 22.04 -22.83
N LEU A 31 -9.37 21.31 -21.89
CA LEU A 31 -9.66 19.88 -21.69
C LEU A 31 -10.69 19.75 -20.57
N TYR A 32 -11.75 19.02 -20.81
CA TYR A 32 -12.78 18.73 -19.83
C TYR A 32 -12.65 17.30 -19.33
N LEU A 33 -12.59 17.14 -18.00
CA LEU A 33 -12.60 15.85 -17.33
C LEU A 33 -13.91 15.70 -16.53
N GLU A 34 -14.56 14.53 -16.63
CA GLU A 34 -15.78 14.29 -15.86
C GLU A 34 -15.51 14.30 -14.35
N ASN A 35 -16.35 15.01 -13.59
CA ASN A 35 -16.15 15.23 -12.15
C ASN A 35 -16.46 14.00 -11.27
N LYS A 36 -16.85 12.88 -11.83
CA LYS A 36 -17.08 11.64 -11.04
C LYS A 36 -15.86 11.23 -10.20
N ILE A 37 -14.66 11.58 -10.69
CA ILE A 37 -13.37 11.28 -10.06
C ILE A 37 -13.07 12.24 -8.89
N PHE A 38 -13.64 13.45 -8.92
CA PHE A 38 -13.27 14.55 -8.02
C PHE A 38 -14.30 14.81 -6.90
N ARG A 39 -15.35 13.99 -6.80
CA ARG A 39 -16.37 14.12 -5.77
C ARG A 39 -15.77 13.97 -4.37
N GLY A 40 -16.01 14.95 -3.51
CA GLY A 40 -15.50 14.96 -2.14
C GLY A 40 -14.04 15.42 -1.99
N MET A 41 -13.49 16.12 -2.99
CA MET A 41 -12.18 16.76 -2.94
C MET A 41 -12.37 18.26 -2.79
N ASP A 42 -12.22 18.77 -1.57
CA ASP A 42 -12.58 20.17 -1.27
C ASP A 42 -11.58 21.20 -1.81
N GLN A 43 -10.28 20.87 -1.87
CA GLN A 43 -9.24 21.79 -2.33
C GLN A 43 -8.22 21.07 -3.20
N ILE A 44 -8.40 21.09 -4.50
CA ILE A 44 -7.43 20.54 -5.43
C ILE A 44 -6.27 21.51 -5.59
N LYS A 45 -5.07 21.08 -5.21
CA LYS A 45 -3.83 21.85 -5.31
C LYS A 45 -3.11 21.63 -6.63
N GLN A 46 -3.14 20.42 -7.15
CA GLN A 46 -2.42 20.07 -8.37
C GLN A 46 -3.09 18.92 -9.12
N LEU A 47 -3.09 19.03 -10.44
CA LEU A 47 -3.41 17.94 -11.34
C LEU A 47 -2.17 17.58 -12.15
N ARG A 48 -1.79 16.31 -12.17
CA ARG A 48 -0.68 15.77 -12.98
C ARG A 48 -1.23 14.82 -13.99
N ILE A 49 -1.03 15.13 -15.28
CA ILE A 49 -1.43 14.28 -16.40
C ILE A 49 -0.15 13.70 -16.99
N TYR A 50 -0.05 12.39 -16.99
CA TYR A 50 1.09 11.69 -17.57
C TYR A 50 0.83 11.39 -19.05
N PRO A 51 1.86 11.34 -19.88
CA PRO A 51 1.72 10.93 -21.27
C PRO A 51 0.99 9.59 -21.37
N PRO A 52 0.17 9.39 -22.40
CA PRO A 52 -0.53 8.12 -22.59
C PRO A 52 0.47 6.98 -22.80
N GLU A 53 0.33 5.95 -22.00
CA GLU A 53 1.08 4.70 -22.12
C GLU A 53 0.11 3.56 -22.39
N LYS A 54 0.26 2.86 -23.54
CA LYS A 54 -0.57 1.73 -23.95
C LYS A 54 -2.07 2.06 -24.10
N GLY A 55 -2.40 3.29 -24.50
CA GLY A 55 -3.78 3.75 -24.64
C GLY A 55 -4.46 4.20 -23.35
N GLU A 56 -3.73 4.19 -22.23
CA GLU A 56 -4.23 4.69 -20.94
C GLU A 56 -3.47 5.95 -20.54
N CYS A 57 -4.19 6.96 -20.06
CA CYS A 57 -3.62 8.18 -19.50
C CYS A 57 -3.79 8.17 -17.99
N LYS A 58 -2.67 8.31 -17.26
CA LYS A 58 -2.68 8.40 -15.80
C LYS A 58 -2.87 9.85 -15.36
N VAL A 59 -3.92 10.10 -14.60
CA VAL A 59 -4.19 11.39 -13.97
C VAL A 59 -4.02 11.25 -12.47
N ILE A 60 -3.18 12.12 -11.86
CA ILE A 60 -3.02 12.19 -10.42
C ILE A 60 -3.59 13.52 -9.94
N VAL A 61 -4.50 13.46 -9.00
CA VAL A 61 -5.08 14.62 -8.34
C VAL A 61 -4.47 14.76 -6.96
N VAL A 62 -3.84 15.90 -6.70
CA VAL A 62 -3.34 16.26 -5.37
C VAL A 62 -4.32 17.26 -4.77
N TYR A 63 -4.91 16.92 -3.65
CA TYR A 63 -5.89 17.75 -2.97
C TYR A 63 -5.60 17.83 -1.47
N GLU A 64 -6.06 18.87 -0.85
CA GLU A 64 -5.95 19.06 0.59
C GLU A 64 -7.18 18.50 1.27
N ILE A 65 -6.96 17.82 2.37
CA ILE A 65 -8.03 17.38 3.27
C ILE A 65 -7.83 18.17 4.56
N SER A 66 -8.90 18.76 5.07
CA SER A 66 -8.88 19.38 6.39
C SER A 66 -8.47 18.34 7.43
N GLU A 67 -7.40 18.60 8.16
CA GLU A 67 -6.95 17.73 9.23
C GLU A 67 -8.01 17.71 10.33
N ARG A 68 -8.39 16.51 10.75
CA ARG A 68 -9.16 16.36 11.98
C ARG A 68 -8.19 16.42 13.16
N GLU A 69 -8.59 17.12 14.20
CA GLU A 69 -7.89 17.05 15.48
C GLU A 69 -7.82 15.61 15.97
N GLU A 70 -6.71 15.25 16.62
CA GLU A 70 -6.59 13.94 17.23
C GLU A 70 -7.67 13.76 18.29
N LEU A 71 -8.29 12.56 18.29
CA LEU A 71 -9.28 12.19 19.30
C LEU A 71 -8.62 12.16 20.68
N SER A 72 -9.34 12.64 21.68
CA SER A 72 -8.91 12.50 23.09
C SER A 72 -8.71 11.03 23.43
N GLN A 73 -7.59 10.74 24.10
CA GLN A 73 -7.26 9.36 24.49
C GLN A 73 -8.28 8.83 25.50
N ASN A 74 -8.98 7.77 25.15
CA ASN A 74 -9.97 7.10 25.98
C ASN A 74 -9.48 5.75 26.56
N GLY A 75 -8.19 5.41 26.34
CA GLY A 75 -7.61 4.13 26.73
C GLY A 75 -7.94 2.96 25.79
N HIS A 76 -8.82 3.15 24.82
CA HIS A 76 -9.17 2.13 23.83
C HIS A 76 -8.20 2.17 22.65
N TYR A 77 -7.41 1.14 22.50
CA TYR A 77 -6.42 1.00 21.43
C TYR A 77 -6.60 -0.30 20.66
N LEU A 78 -6.07 -0.31 19.44
CA LEU A 78 -5.95 -1.50 18.62
C LEU A 78 -4.49 -1.78 18.35
N SER A 79 -4.01 -2.99 18.69
CA SER A 79 -2.67 -3.43 18.31
C SER A 79 -2.69 -4.20 17.00
N VAL A 80 -1.63 -4.03 16.19
CA VAL A 80 -1.48 -4.66 14.88
C VAL A 80 -0.09 -5.30 14.78
N ASP A 81 -0.07 -6.62 14.70
CA ASP A 81 1.12 -7.39 14.31
C ASP A 81 1.10 -7.62 12.80
N LEU A 82 2.21 -7.27 12.13
CA LEU A 82 2.39 -7.41 10.68
C LEU A 82 3.20 -8.67 10.36
N GLY A 83 2.52 -9.65 9.77
CA GLY A 83 3.11 -10.95 9.51
C GLY A 83 3.19 -11.31 8.03
N LEU A 84 3.94 -12.39 7.76
CA LEU A 84 4.12 -12.93 6.41
C LEU A 84 2.87 -13.66 5.89
N HIS A 85 2.23 -14.46 6.75
CA HIS A 85 1.07 -15.29 6.39
C HIS A 85 -0.25 -14.54 6.62
N ASN A 86 -0.33 -13.85 7.71
CA ASN A 86 -1.40 -12.95 8.07
C ASN A 86 -0.85 -11.53 7.92
N LEU A 87 -1.28 -10.80 6.90
CA LEU A 87 -0.70 -9.48 6.64
C LEU A 87 -0.86 -8.53 7.83
N MET A 88 -2.01 -8.64 8.52
CA MET A 88 -2.32 -7.88 9.73
C MET A 88 -3.09 -8.81 10.70
N THR A 89 -2.54 -9.04 11.87
CA THR A 89 -3.26 -9.62 13.01
C THR A 89 -3.57 -8.50 13.99
N CYS A 90 -4.85 -8.29 14.27
CA CYS A 90 -5.34 -7.15 15.03
C CYS A 90 -5.94 -7.64 16.36
N TYR A 91 -5.67 -6.90 17.43
CA TYR A 91 -6.28 -7.09 18.76
C TYR A 91 -6.90 -5.78 19.23
N ASP A 92 -8.17 -5.83 19.58
CA ASP A 92 -8.96 -4.72 20.08
C ASP A 92 -9.02 -4.77 21.61
N SER A 93 -8.45 -3.76 22.27
CA SER A 93 -8.34 -3.72 23.74
C SER A 93 -9.68 -3.46 24.44
N GLY A 94 -10.67 -2.90 23.75
CA GLY A 94 -11.97 -2.56 24.33
C GLY A 94 -12.90 -3.75 24.48
N ASN A 95 -12.87 -4.67 23.51
CA ASN A 95 -13.75 -5.85 23.49
C ASN A 95 -13.01 -7.18 23.52
N GLY A 96 -11.65 -7.18 23.53
CA GLY A 96 -10.81 -8.37 23.53
C GLY A 96 -10.80 -9.15 22.22
N ASN A 97 -11.42 -8.64 21.16
CA ASN A 97 -11.53 -9.34 19.89
C ASN A 97 -10.20 -9.38 19.14
N THR A 98 -9.89 -10.55 18.59
CA THR A 98 -8.75 -10.73 17.68
C THR A 98 -9.25 -11.10 16.31
N PHE A 99 -8.76 -10.41 15.27
CA PHE A 99 -9.12 -10.69 13.89
C PHE A 99 -7.93 -10.53 12.94
N ILE A 100 -8.05 -11.15 11.77
CA ILE A 100 -6.98 -11.18 10.78
C ILE A 100 -7.45 -10.54 9.48
N LEU A 101 -6.65 -9.61 8.97
CA LEU A 101 -6.82 -9.01 7.65
C LEU A 101 -5.67 -9.40 6.72
N GLY A 102 -5.97 -9.48 5.44
CA GLY A 102 -4.93 -9.66 4.43
C GLY A 102 -4.48 -11.09 4.16
N ARG A 103 -5.17 -12.13 4.62
CA ARG A 103 -4.84 -13.55 4.34
C ARG A 103 -4.68 -13.88 2.85
N ARG A 104 -5.45 -13.23 2.00
CA ARG A 104 -5.42 -13.45 0.54
C ARG A 104 -4.19 -12.86 -0.15
N TYR A 105 -3.43 -12.00 0.52
CA TYR A 105 -2.28 -11.32 -0.07
C TYR A 105 -1.26 -12.30 -0.66
N LEU A 106 -0.82 -13.28 0.11
CA LEU A 106 0.14 -14.28 -0.37
C LEU A 106 -0.39 -15.15 -1.52
N ALA A 107 -1.67 -15.47 -1.51
CA ALA A 107 -2.29 -16.22 -2.61
C ALA A 107 -2.27 -15.41 -3.90
N LEU A 108 -2.58 -14.11 -3.82
CA LEU A 108 -2.54 -13.17 -4.94
C LEU A 108 -1.11 -13.03 -5.50
N GLU A 109 -0.11 -12.84 -4.63
CA GLU A 109 1.30 -12.78 -5.00
C GLU A 109 1.77 -14.06 -5.69
N ARG A 110 1.46 -15.24 -5.12
CA ARG A 110 1.83 -16.55 -5.67
C ARG A 110 1.19 -16.81 -7.03
N TYR A 111 -0.07 -16.43 -7.19
CA TYR A 111 -0.77 -16.57 -8.47
C TYR A 111 -0.05 -15.80 -9.57
N PHE A 112 0.22 -14.50 -9.35
CA PHE A 112 0.89 -13.69 -10.35
C PHE A 112 2.35 -14.11 -10.59
N HIS A 113 3.07 -14.54 -9.55
CA HIS A 113 4.43 -15.06 -9.71
C HIS A 113 4.47 -16.29 -10.61
N LYS A 114 3.57 -17.26 -10.39
CA LYS A 114 3.49 -18.46 -11.22
C LYS A 114 3.13 -18.10 -12.67
N GLU A 115 2.13 -17.25 -12.86
CA GLU A 115 1.66 -16.89 -14.19
C GLU A 115 2.72 -16.10 -14.97
N ILE A 116 3.37 -15.13 -14.33
CA ILE A 116 4.46 -14.37 -14.94
C ILE A 116 5.63 -15.29 -15.29
N ALA A 117 6.05 -16.17 -14.36
CA ALA A 117 7.14 -17.11 -14.60
C ALA A 117 6.84 -18.06 -15.77
N ARG A 118 5.61 -18.58 -15.87
CA ARG A 118 5.16 -19.44 -16.96
C ARG A 118 5.27 -18.72 -18.31
N VAL A 119 4.74 -17.51 -18.40
CA VAL A 119 4.76 -16.72 -19.66
C VAL A 119 6.18 -16.28 -20.01
N GLN A 120 6.99 -15.93 -19.01
CA GLN A 120 8.41 -15.59 -19.22
C GLN A 120 9.20 -16.78 -19.75
N ALA A 121 9.03 -17.97 -19.19
CA ALA A 121 9.71 -19.18 -19.65
C ALA A 121 9.40 -19.46 -21.12
N GLN A 122 8.14 -19.38 -21.51
CA GLN A 122 7.72 -19.56 -22.91
C GLN A 122 8.30 -18.49 -23.84
N TRP A 123 8.21 -17.23 -23.44
CA TRP A 123 8.65 -16.10 -24.27
C TRP A 123 10.17 -16.06 -24.45
N TYR A 124 10.92 -16.22 -23.38
CA TYR A 124 12.39 -16.24 -23.44
C TYR A 124 12.92 -17.53 -24.08
N GLY A 125 12.26 -18.66 -23.88
CA GLY A 125 12.57 -19.89 -24.59
C GLY A 125 12.47 -19.73 -26.12
N GLN A 126 11.41 -19.09 -26.61
CA GLN A 126 11.25 -18.79 -28.05
C GLN A 126 12.35 -17.85 -28.58
N GLN A 127 12.77 -16.87 -27.79
CA GLN A 127 13.86 -15.96 -28.18
C GLN A 127 15.21 -16.68 -28.16
N SER A 128 15.44 -17.58 -27.22
CA SER A 128 16.65 -18.41 -27.14
C SER A 128 16.79 -19.31 -28.38
N VAL A 129 15.70 -19.97 -28.79
CA VAL A 129 15.67 -20.79 -30.02
C VAL A 129 16.01 -19.96 -31.28
N LYS A 130 15.64 -18.67 -31.27
CA LYS A 130 15.95 -17.71 -32.35
C LYS A 130 17.32 -17.03 -32.18
N GLU A 131 18.14 -17.48 -31.25
CA GLU A 131 19.49 -16.95 -30.96
C GLU A 131 19.52 -15.43 -30.72
N ILE A 132 18.46 -14.87 -30.14
CA ILE A 132 18.39 -13.44 -29.84
C ILE A 132 19.33 -13.10 -28.69
N LYS A 133 20.42 -12.39 -28.96
CA LYS A 133 21.46 -12.02 -27.97
C LYS A 133 20.93 -11.16 -26.81
N HIS A 134 19.95 -10.30 -27.08
CA HIS A 134 19.37 -9.39 -26.07
C HIS A 134 17.86 -9.61 -25.99
N PRO A 135 17.39 -10.58 -25.18
CA PRO A 135 15.96 -10.89 -25.06
C PRO A 135 15.17 -9.68 -24.52
N VAL A 136 14.05 -9.37 -25.16
CA VAL A 136 13.17 -8.27 -24.77
C VAL A 136 11.86 -8.79 -24.17
N THR A 137 11.35 -8.09 -23.16
CA THR A 137 10.10 -8.40 -22.51
C THR A 137 8.91 -8.16 -23.42
N SER A 138 7.97 -9.12 -23.53
CA SER A 138 6.76 -8.98 -24.34
C SER A 138 5.76 -7.98 -23.74
N LYS A 139 4.88 -7.42 -24.60
CA LYS A 139 3.75 -6.60 -24.15
C LYS A 139 2.84 -7.35 -23.17
N HIS A 140 2.68 -8.66 -23.36
CA HIS A 140 1.87 -9.51 -22.48
C HIS A 140 2.46 -9.62 -21.08
N ILE A 141 3.77 -9.88 -20.96
CA ILE A 141 4.46 -9.92 -19.67
C ILE A 141 4.33 -8.57 -18.94
N ARG A 142 4.53 -7.45 -19.63
CA ARG A 142 4.36 -6.11 -19.05
C ARG A 142 2.93 -5.88 -18.55
N ARG A 143 1.90 -6.33 -19.29
CA ARG A 143 0.50 -6.27 -18.84
C ARG A 143 0.24 -7.11 -17.60
N LEU A 144 0.85 -8.30 -17.48
CA LEU A 144 0.74 -9.14 -16.28
C LEU A 144 1.34 -8.45 -15.04
N TYR A 145 2.51 -7.83 -15.17
CA TYR A 145 3.10 -7.03 -14.08
C TYR A 145 2.18 -5.86 -13.68
N GLN A 146 1.63 -5.15 -14.65
CA GLN A 146 0.68 -4.06 -14.36
C GLN A 146 -0.58 -4.57 -13.67
N LYS A 147 -1.15 -5.68 -14.14
CA LYS A 147 -2.32 -6.32 -13.53
C LYS A 147 -2.03 -6.77 -12.09
N LYS A 148 -0.85 -7.36 -11.85
CA LYS A 148 -0.39 -7.69 -10.49
C LYS A 148 -0.37 -6.45 -9.60
N GLN A 149 0.30 -5.38 -10.05
CA GLN A 149 0.44 -4.14 -9.32
C GLN A 149 -0.93 -3.52 -8.97
N ASN A 150 -1.84 -3.48 -9.93
CA ASN A 150 -3.18 -2.94 -9.75
C ASN A 150 -3.99 -3.79 -8.77
N SER A 151 -3.94 -5.12 -8.89
CA SER A 151 -4.66 -6.05 -8.01
C SER A 151 -4.17 -5.99 -6.57
N VAL A 152 -2.85 -5.92 -6.37
CA VAL A 152 -2.26 -5.76 -5.04
C VAL A 152 -2.64 -4.41 -4.43
N THR A 153 -2.57 -3.35 -5.23
CA THR A 153 -2.93 -1.99 -4.77
C THR A 153 -4.39 -1.92 -4.33
N ASP A 154 -5.30 -2.41 -5.18
CA ASP A 154 -6.74 -2.45 -4.87
C ASP A 154 -7.01 -3.26 -3.60
N TYR A 155 -6.37 -4.42 -3.47
CA TYR A 155 -6.52 -5.26 -2.29
C TYR A 155 -6.05 -4.55 -1.00
N LEU A 156 -4.88 -3.90 -1.02
CA LEU A 156 -4.38 -3.14 0.12
C LEU A 156 -5.30 -1.96 0.48
N HIS A 157 -5.83 -1.26 -0.53
CA HIS A 157 -6.80 -0.18 -0.29
C HIS A 157 -8.09 -0.68 0.37
N LYS A 158 -8.59 -1.85 -0.05
CA LYS A 158 -9.80 -2.47 0.52
C LYS A 158 -9.60 -2.86 1.98
N ILE A 159 -8.53 -3.59 2.30
CA ILE A 159 -8.28 -4.03 3.68
C ILE A 159 -8.01 -2.86 4.62
N THR A 160 -7.21 -1.87 4.19
CA THR A 160 -6.91 -0.70 5.02
C THR A 160 -8.11 0.25 5.17
N ARG A 161 -9.02 0.29 4.19
CA ARG A 161 -10.29 1.00 4.33
C ARG A 161 -11.20 0.32 5.36
N TYR A 162 -11.34 -1.01 5.26
CA TYR A 162 -12.09 -1.79 6.25
C TYR A 162 -11.53 -1.61 7.66
N PHE A 163 -10.21 -1.71 7.79
CA PHE A 163 -9.49 -1.50 9.04
C PHE A 163 -9.78 -0.12 9.68
N ALA A 164 -9.60 0.95 8.92
CA ALA A 164 -9.85 2.30 9.42
C ALA A 164 -11.34 2.54 9.77
N LYS A 165 -12.25 1.94 8.99
CA LYS A 165 -13.69 1.98 9.28
C LYS A 165 -14.02 1.26 10.59
N TYR A 166 -13.45 0.07 10.81
CA TYR A 166 -13.58 -0.67 12.06
C TYR A 166 -13.11 0.17 13.26
N CYS A 167 -11.90 0.74 13.17
CA CYS A 167 -11.37 1.58 14.25
C CYS A 167 -12.31 2.73 14.60
N ARG A 168 -12.87 3.41 13.59
CA ARG A 168 -13.84 4.48 13.80
C ARG A 168 -15.13 3.98 14.47
N GLU A 169 -15.67 2.86 14.01
CA GLU A 169 -16.94 2.30 14.51
C GLU A 169 -16.84 1.77 15.95
N GLN A 170 -15.66 1.28 16.32
CA GLN A 170 -15.38 0.82 17.69
C GLN A 170 -14.91 1.93 18.64
N GLY A 171 -14.78 3.18 18.17
CA GLY A 171 -14.32 4.29 19.02
C GLY A 171 -12.84 4.18 19.45
N ILE A 172 -12.02 3.50 18.64
CA ILE A 172 -10.59 3.36 18.88
C ILE A 172 -9.92 4.71 18.65
N THR A 173 -9.13 5.18 19.61
CA THR A 173 -8.43 6.46 19.56
C THR A 173 -6.96 6.34 19.19
N CYS A 174 -6.37 5.15 19.38
CA CYS A 174 -4.97 4.88 19.08
C CYS A 174 -4.80 3.52 18.42
N VAL A 175 -4.00 3.46 17.36
CA VAL A 175 -3.55 2.22 16.74
C VAL A 175 -2.05 2.09 16.93
N VAL A 176 -1.62 0.95 17.48
CA VAL A 176 -0.21 0.61 17.70
C VAL A 176 0.17 -0.52 16.76
N ALA A 177 1.09 -0.28 15.83
CA ALA A 177 1.58 -1.29 14.91
C ALA A 177 3.05 -1.60 15.17
N GLY A 178 3.41 -2.87 15.09
CA GLY A 178 4.80 -3.29 15.21
C GLY A 178 5.69 -2.68 14.12
N ASP A 179 6.89 -2.24 14.47
CA ASP A 179 7.85 -1.67 13.52
C ASP A 179 8.82 -2.72 13.00
N ILE A 180 8.54 -3.22 11.82
CA ILE A 180 9.33 -4.28 11.17
C ILE A 180 10.51 -3.76 10.34
N ARG A 181 10.81 -2.44 10.34
CA ARG A 181 11.90 -1.87 9.53
C ARG A 181 13.26 -2.48 9.83
N ASN A 182 13.50 -2.88 11.06
CA ASN A 182 14.76 -3.45 11.53
C ASN A 182 14.79 -4.99 11.53
N ILE A 183 13.71 -5.66 11.19
CA ILE A 183 13.61 -7.13 11.27
C ILE A 183 14.63 -7.86 10.37
N ARG A 184 15.18 -7.15 9.37
CA ARG A 184 16.14 -7.67 8.39
C ARG A 184 17.59 -7.43 8.74
N LYS A 185 17.90 -6.52 9.69
CA LYS A 185 19.29 -6.20 10.00
C LYS A 185 19.97 -7.38 10.71
N GLY A 186 20.94 -8.00 10.03
CA GLY A 186 21.78 -9.05 10.61
C GLY A 186 21.15 -10.42 10.73
N LYS A 187 19.98 -10.68 10.11
CA LYS A 187 19.35 -12.01 10.14
C LYS A 187 19.21 -12.57 8.74
N ASP A 188 19.87 -13.70 8.49
CA ASP A 188 19.58 -14.53 7.33
C ASP A 188 18.50 -15.56 7.70
N LEU A 189 17.28 -15.32 7.19
CA LEU A 189 16.12 -16.20 7.40
C LEU A 189 16.02 -17.27 6.30
N GLY A 190 17.09 -17.43 5.48
CA GLY A 190 17.13 -18.29 4.32
C GLY A 190 16.49 -17.67 3.08
N HIS A 191 17.01 -18.04 1.90
CA HIS A 191 16.67 -17.42 0.61
C HIS A 191 15.16 -17.30 0.33
N ARG A 192 14.36 -18.35 0.61
CA ARG A 192 12.90 -18.34 0.37
C ARG A 192 12.15 -17.38 1.29
N THR A 193 12.56 -17.28 2.54
CA THR A 193 11.90 -16.41 3.52
C THR A 193 12.30 -14.96 3.27
N ASN A 194 13.58 -14.69 3.00
CA ASN A 194 14.06 -13.37 2.64
C ASN A 194 13.35 -12.83 1.39
N GLN A 195 13.18 -13.65 0.34
CA GLN A 195 12.45 -13.25 -0.87
C GLN A 195 10.98 -12.89 -0.58
N LYS A 196 10.32 -13.63 0.32
CA LYS A 196 8.93 -13.34 0.72
C LYS A 196 8.83 -12.02 1.47
N PHE A 197 9.75 -11.75 2.40
CA PHE A 197 9.80 -10.47 3.12
C PHE A 197 10.10 -9.28 2.21
N HIS A 198 10.94 -9.47 1.17
CA HIS A 198 11.20 -8.40 0.19
C HIS A 198 9.96 -7.99 -0.61
N ASN A 199 9.07 -8.94 -0.86
CA ASN A 199 7.86 -8.70 -1.65
C ASN A 199 6.69 -8.10 -0.85
N LEU A 200 6.80 -8.04 0.49
CA LEU A 200 5.74 -7.51 1.32
C LEU A 200 5.74 -5.97 1.29
N PRO A 201 4.60 -5.35 1.00
CA PRO A 201 4.49 -3.90 0.81
C PRO A 201 4.29 -3.17 2.14
N TYR A 202 5.07 -3.50 3.17
CA TYR A 202 4.88 -2.96 4.52
C TYR A 202 4.89 -1.43 4.58
N ASN A 203 5.87 -0.78 3.93
CA ASN A 203 5.92 0.69 3.92
C ASN A 203 4.65 1.30 3.32
N ARG A 204 4.13 0.68 2.27
CA ARG A 204 2.89 1.10 1.63
C ARG A 204 1.68 0.86 2.54
N LEU A 205 1.68 -0.28 3.25
CA LEU A 205 0.64 -0.61 4.22
C LEU A 205 0.63 0.38 5.38
N TYR A 206 1.79 0.70 5.95
CA TYR A 206 1.93 1.72 6.98
C TYR A 206 1.39 3.07 6.52
N SER A 207 1.85 3.55 5.35
CA SER A 207 1.36 4.83 4.81
C SER A 207 -0.15 4.82 4.59
N MET A 208 -0.71 3.70 4.09
CA MET A 208 -2.16 3.59 3.88
C MET A 208 -2.96 3.55 5.18
N MET A 209 -2.45 2.92 6.24
CA MET A 209 -3.08 2.94 7.57
C MET A 209 -3.00 4.35 8.16
N GLU A 210 -1.81 4.94 8.17
CA GLU A 210 -1.53 6.25 8.77
C GLU A 210 -2.46 7.34 8.22
N TYR A 211 -2.48 7.55 6.88
CA TYR A 211 -3.33 8.62 6.35
C TYR A 211 -4.83 8.35 6.50
N LYS A 212 -5.27 7.07 6.45
CA LYS A 212 -6.69 6.74 6.62
C LYS A 212 -7.17 6.88 8.05
N LEU A 213 -6.32 6.56 9.02
CA LEU A 213 -6.62 6.77 10.44
C LEU A 213 -6.64 8.28 10.77
N LYS A 214 -5.67 9.04 10.22
CA LYS A 214 -5.62 10.50 10.36
C LYS A 214 -6.90 11.19 9.87
N MET A 215 -7.54 10.67 8.82
CA MET A 215 -8.85 11.18 8.36
C MET A 215 -9.96 11.08 9.42
N TYR A 216 -9.80 10.21 10.42
CA TYR A 216 -10.73 10.03 11.53
C TYR A 216 -10.22 10.61 12.85
N GLY A 217 -9.06 11.26 12.87
CA GLY A 217 -8.41 11.77 14.09
C GLY A 217 -7.82 10.66 14.97
N ILE A 218 -7.64 9.45 14.42
CA ILE A 218 -7.10 8.30 15.16
C ILE A 218 -5.57 8.35 15.09
N ARG A 219 -4.92 8.33 16.25
CA ARG A 219 -3.46 8.32 16.37
C ARG A 219 -2.88 7.00 15.89
N PHE A 220 -1.79 7.07 15.11
CA PHE A 220 -1.06 5.89 14.63
C PHE A 220 0.36 5.90 15.18
N VAL A 221 0.74 4.84 15.90
CA VAL A 221 2.04 4.68 16.53
C VAL A 221 2.73 3.44 15.99
N ARG A 222 4.02 3.55 15.68
CA ARG A 222 4.87 2.40 15.35
C ARG A 222 5.73 2.07 16.56
N GLN A 223 5.62 0.84 17.03
CA GLN A 223 6.33 0.36 18.21
C GLN A 223 7.39 -0.65 17.81
N GLU A 224 8.60 -0.51 18.32
CA GLU A 224 9.64 -1.51 18.18
C GLU A 224 9.24 -2.82 18.86
N GLU A 225 9.44 -3.96 18.18
CA GLU A 225 9.06 -5.30 18.64
C GLU A 225 10.25 -6.14 19.11
N SER A 226 11.44 -5.54 19.25
CA SER A 226 12.63 -6.28 19.68
C SER A 226 12.38 -6.97 21.03
N TYR A 227 12.70 -8.26 21.08
CA TYR A 227 12.58 -9.13 22.27
C TYR A 227 11.15 -9.44 22.74
N THR A 228 10.09 -8.93 22.15
CA THR A 228 8.71 -9.18 22.60
C THR A 228 8.32 -10.66 22.59
N SER A 229 8.81 -11.44 21.61
CA SER A 229 8.57 -12.88 21.52
C SER A 229 9.47 -13.74 22.43
N GLN A 230 10.48 -13.12 23.06
CA GLN A 230 11.47 -13.82 23.87
C GLN A 230 11.33 -13.52 25.36
N CYS A 231 10.73 -12.37 25.69
CA CYS A 231 10.46 -12.00 27.08
C CYS A 231 9.19 -12.71 27.58
N SER A 232 9.22 -13.10 28.85
CA SER A 232 8.00 -13.53 29.53
C SER A 232 7.00 -12.38 29.61
N PRO A 233 5.69 -12.60 29.45
CA PRO A 233 4.68 -11.58 29.63
C PRO A 233 4.63 -11.01 31.05
N PHE A 234 5.24 -11.68 32.02
CA PHE A 234 5.37 -11.24 33.41
C PHE A 234 6.66 -10.48 33.69
N SER A 235 7.52 -10.25 32.68
CA SER A 235 8.74 -9.46 32.84
C SER A 235 8.39 -7.98 33.08
N PRO A 236 9.15 -7.27 33.96
CA PRO A 236 8.91 -5.85 34.24
C PRO A 236 9.01 -4.95 32.99
N GLU A 237 9.85 -5.35 32.04
CA GLU A 237 10.06 -4.64 30.77
C GLU A 237 10.44 -5.61 29.65
N VAL A 238 10.27 -5.21 28.41
CA VAL A 238 10.74 -5.94 27.25
C VAL A 238 12.16 -5.50 26.93
N SER A 239 13.15 -6.31 27.31
CA SER A 239 14.57 -6.00 27.09
C SER A 239 15.38 -7.27 26.81
N LYS A 240 16.60 -7.10 26.25
CA LYS A 240 17.54 -8.19 26.02
C LYS A 240 17.83 -9.00 27.29
N ARG A 241 17.97 -8.33 28.43
CA ARG A 241 18.24 -8.94 29.73
C ARG A 241 17.15 -9.93 30.13
N TYR A 242 15.87 -9.55 30.01
CA TYR A 242 14.75 -10.41 30.38
C TYR A 242 14.48 -11.51 29.33
N ALA A 243 14.78 -11.27 28.05
CA ALA A 243 14.74 -12.29 27.01
C ALA A 243 15.76 -13.41 27.28
N GLU A 244 16.98 -13.07 27.64
CA GLU A 244 18.01 -14.05 27.99
C GLU A 244 17.68 -14.82 29.28
N ALA A 245 17.10 -14.16 30.27
CA ALA A 245 16.66 -14.79 31.51
C ALA A 245 15.50 -15.77 31.30
N SER A 246 14.53 -15.45 30.44
CA SER A 246 13.41 -16.34 30.08
C SER A 246 13.90 -17.59 29.36
N ASN A 247 14.82 -17.45 28.40
CA ASN A 247 15.38 -18.58 27.65
C ASN A 247 16.21 -19.55 28.52
N ARG A 248 16.79 -19.08 29.63
CA ARG A 248 17.52 -19.94 30.58
C ARG A 248 16.58 -20.79 31.45
N LYS A 249 15.40 -20.27 31.78
CA LYS A 249 14.41 -20.99 32.60
C LYS A 249 13.68 -22.10 31.85
N GLU A 250 13.52 -21.98 30.54
CA GLU A 250 12.86 -23.00 29.71
C GLU A 250 13.78 -24.17 29.30
N ARG A 251 15.08 -24.06 29.57
CA ARG A 251 16.08 -25.09 29.24
C ARG A 251 16.59 -25.89 30.45
N GLY A 252 15.99 -25.67 31.61
CA GLY A 252 16.33 -26.38 32.85
C GLY A 252 15.38 -27.50 33.21
#